data_0183fbfc2be8c36ec163a774ccd896cc
#
_entry.id   0183fbfc2be8c36ec163a774ccd896cc
#
_cell.length_a   1.000
_cell.length_b   1.000
_cell.length_c   1.000
_cell.angle_alpha   90.00
_cell.angle_beta   90.00
_cell.angle_gamma   90.00
#
_symmetry.space_group_name_H-M   'P 1'
#
loop_
_entity.id
_entity.type
_entity.pdbx_description
1 polymer ?
#
loop_
_entity_poly.entity_id
_entity_poly.type
_entity_poly.pdbx_seq_one_letter_code
_entity_poly.pdbx_strand_id
1 'polypeptide(L)'
;MTWLDQVLAEGEHAERMRSDLEHFARRALKLRPKAGMLEPFIFNAAQKKLHETIEAQRAKMGRVRVVILKARQLGISTYIAARLFHRTIYNPGLRTIIIGHEKRASSNLFQIVKRYYDNMDETIRPSIGISNAEELIFDKIDSGYIVTVATNEGTGRSATAQMLHASEVAFWTDLPSQMASLMQTVPDVDGTEIILETTANGFNDFQALWRKAEAGESEFMPVFLPWSIDPGYRREIDSDFEMDSDERALSHLYKLDAEQIAWRRAKISQLGSAERFPQEYPLVASEAFISSNFDSFISPDLVIKARREKVDPYGILIIGVDPAGSGDARTSIAWRRGRRIEKVESRRGLDTMQVCGWVRKIIREDKPVKVNIDVGGLPPNYCEAFALRFAAIAFPVSTAR
;
A
#
# COMPACT_ATOMS: atom_id res chain seq x y z
N MET A 1 -31.02 40.78 -8.88
CA MET A 1 -29.57 40.58 -8.73
C MET A 1 -28.90 41.80 -9.32
N THR A 2 -28.21 42.59 -8.52
CA THR A 2 -27.50 43.79 -8.98
C THR A 2 -26.24 43.38 -9.73
N TRP A 3 -25.66 44.29 -10.57
CA TRP A 3 -24.34 44.04 -11.20
C TRP A 3 -23.27 43.70 -10.16
N LEU A 4 -23.30 44.32 -9.01
CA LEU A 4 -22.38 44.04 -7.91
C LEU A 4 -22.54 42.60 -7.37
N ASP A 5 -23.77 42.12 -7.25
CA ASP A 5 -24.05 40.73 -6.83
C ASP A 5 -23.50 39.73 -7.83
N GLN A 6 -23.55 40.03 -9.14
CA GLN A 6 -22.98 39.21 -10.19
C GLN A 6 -21.45 39.16 -10.13
N VAL A 7 -20.77 40.29 -9.97
CA VAL A 7 -19.31 40.38 -9.87
C VAL A 7 -18.80 39.67 -8.61
N LEU A 8 -19.50 39.84 -7.50
CA LEU A 8 -19.14 39.12 -6.25
C LEU A 8 -19.33 37.60 -6.40
N ALA A 9 -20.43 37.17 -7.00
CA ALA A 9 -20.71 35.75 -7.26
C ALA A 9 -19.69 35.11 -8.23
N GLU A 10 -19.27 35.84 -9.27
CA GLU A 10 -18.20 35.42 -10.17
C GLU A 10 -16.85 35.34 -9.45
N GLY A 11 -16.54 36.30 -8.57
CA GLY A 11 -15.33 36.29 -7.73
C GLY A 11 -15.31 35.11 -6.75
N GLU A 12 -16.40 34.87 -6.06
CA GLU A 12 -16.54 33.72 -5.15
C GLU A 12 -16.45 32.39 -5.89
N HIS A 13 -17.04 32.31 -7.07
CA HIS A 13 -16.92 31.10 -7.91
C HIS A 13 -15.47 30.86 -8.33
N ALA A 14 -14.76 31.88 -8.80
CA ALA A 14 -13.37 31.79 -9.20
C ALA A 14 -12.47 31.36 -8.03
N GLU A 15 -12.70 31.89 -6.83
CA GLU A 15 -11.98 31.49 -5.63
C GLU A 15 -12.25 30.02 -5.24
N ARG A 16 -13.50 29.58 -5.30
CA ARG A 16 -13.83 28.18 -5.05
C ARG A 16 -13.23 27.23 -6.10
N MET A 17 -13.13 27.64 -7.35
CA MET A 17 -12.45 26.85 -8.39
C MET A 17 -10.98 26.66 -8.08
N ARG A 18 -10.32 27.59 -7.37
CA ARG A 18 -8.91 27.52 -6.97
C ARG A 18 -8.69 26.76 -5.67
N SER A 19 -9.57 26.92 -4.70
CA SER A 19 -9.35 26.45 -3.32
C SER A 19 -10.01 25.10 -3.03
N ASP A 20 -11.09 24.75 -3.74
CA ASP A 20 -11.92 23.57 -3.50
C ASP A 20 -11.81 22.59 -4.65
N LEU A 21 -11.00 21.55 -4.46
CA LEU A 21 -10.79 20.51 -5.48
C LEU A 21 -12.07 19.75 -5.83
N GLU A 22 -12.96 19.47 -4.88
CA GLU A 22 -14.21 18.73 -5.15
C GLU A 22 -15.15 19.59 -6.01
N HIS A 23 -15.23 20.88 -5.70
CA HIS A 23 -15.98 21.83 -6.52
C HIS A 23 -15.41 21.94 -7.94
N PHE A 24 -14.09 22.10 -8.06
CA PHE A 24 -13.39 22.15 -9.34
C PHE A 24 -13.63 20.88 -10.17
N ALA A 25 -13.42 19.70 -9.57
CA ALA A 25 -13.59 18.41 -10.26
C ALA A 25 -14.99 18.27 -10.83
N ARG A 26 -16.00 18.58 -10.02
CA ARG A 26 -17.41 18.51 -10.45
C ARG A 26 -17.76 19.47 -11.59
N ARG A 27 -17.15 20.65 -11.64
CA ARG A 27 -17.48 21.71 -12.60
C ARG A 27 -16.64 21.64 -13.86
N ALA A 28 -15.34 21.35 -13.74
CA ALA A 28 -14.38 21.48 -14.82
C ALA A 28 -13.89 20.15 -15.38
N LEU A 29 -13.95 19.05 -14.62
CA LEU A 29 -13.38 17.79 -15.05
C LEU A 29 -14.46 16.80 -15.51
N LYS A 30 -14.11 16.04 -16.56
CA LYS A 30 -14.93 14.92 -17.04
C LYS A 30 -14.15 13.61 -16.92
N LEU A 31 -14.80 12.59 -16.39
CA LEU A 31 -14.29 11.23 -16.35
C LEU A 31 -15.04 10.35 -17.36
N ARG A 32 -14.40 9.24 -17.73
CA ARG A 32 -15.02 8.18 -18.51
C ARG A 32 -15.31 7.00 -17.57
N PRO A 33 -16.58 6.80 -17.18
CA PRO A 33 -16.98 5.65 -16.39
C PRO A 33 -16.87 4.37 -17.21
N LYS A 34 -17.08 3.22 -16.55
CA LYS A 34 -17.09 1.91 -17.22
C LYS A 34 -18.13 1.82 -18.34
N ALA A 35 -19.22 2.57 -18.24
CA ALA A 35 -20.28 2.65 -19.25
C ALA A 35 -19.88 3.48 -20.52
N GLY A 36 -18.74 4.18 -20.51
CA GLY A 36 -18.11 4.77 -21.69
C GLY A 36 -18.41 6.23 -22.00
N MET A 37 -19.57 6.80 -21.64
CA MET A 37 -19.88 8.20 -21.87
C MET A 37 -19.18 9.11 -20.85
N LEU A 38 -18.73 10.28 -21.30
CA LEU A 38 -18.10 11.26 -20.40
C LEU A 38 -19.13 11.89 -19.48
N GLU A 39 -18.83 11.93 -18.19
CA GLU A 39 -19.66 12.55 -17.16
C GLU A 39 -18.84 13.46 -16.25
N PRO A 40 -19.46 14.43 -15.54
CA PRO A 40 -18.77 15.26 -14.55
C PRO A 40 -18.08 14.40 -13.49
N PHE A 41 -16.90 14.84 -13.07
CA PHE A 41 -16.16 14.09 -12.05
C PHE A 41 -16.69 14.39 -10.65
N ILE A 42 -17.48 13.47 -10.11
CA ILE A 42 -18.00 13.49 -8.75
C ILE A 42 -17.21 12.45 -7.93
N PHE A 43 -16.66 12.87 -6.80
CA PHE A 43 -15.90 11.97 -5.93
C PHE A 43 -16.77 10.88 -5.33
N ASN A 44 -16.35 9.63 -5.47
CA ASN A 44 -16.93 8.51 -4.75
C ASN A 44 -16.47 8.48 -3.28
N ALA A 45 -17.00 7.54 -2.48
CA ALA A 45 -16.71 7.44 -1.05
C ALA A 45 -15.20 7.22 -0.75
N ALA A 46 -14.52 6.40 -1.56
CA ALA A 46 -13.09 6.14 -1.40
C ALA A 46 -12.25 7.38 -1.70
N GLN A 47 -12.61 8.12 -2.75
CA GLN A 47 -11.94 9.34 -3.16
C GLN A 47 -12.16 10.48 -2.14
N LYS A 48 -13.37 10.60 -1.56
CA LYS A 48 -13.66 11.56 -0.49
C LYS A 48 -12.83 11.28 0.76
N LYS A 49 -12.82 10.05 1.22
CA LYS A 49 -11.99 9.63 2.36
C LYS A 49 -10.52 9.94 2.13
N LEU A 50 -10.00 9.63 0.94
CA LEU A 50 -8.61 9.95 0.59
C LEU A 50 -8.37 11.45 0.56
N HIS A 51 -9.28 12.22 -0.02
CA HIS A 51 -9.20 13.68 -0.11
C HIS A 51 -9.11 14.32 1.29
N GLU A 52 -10.03 13.99 2.16
CA GLU A 52 -10.05 14.46 3.55
C GLU A 52 -8.75 14.14 4.29
N THR A 53 -8.25 12.91 4.10
CA THR A 53 -7.00 12.45 4.73
C THR A 53 -5.78 13.23 4.23
N ILE A 54 -5.69 13.46 2.92
CA ILE A 54 -4.58 14.23 2.30
C ILE A 54 -4.66 15.70 2.70
N GLU A 55 -5.84 16.31 2.70
CA GLU A 55 -6.00 17.72 3.10
C GLU A 55 -5.66 17.92 4.57
N ALA A 56 -6.02 16.98 5.44
CA ALA A 56 -5.64 17.02 6.86
C ALA A 56 -4.11 16.95 7.04
N GLN A 57 -3.42 16.09 6.28
CA GLN A 57 -1.95 16.04 6.31
C GLN A 57 -1.35 17.36 5.78
N ARG A 58 -1.84 17.85 4.63
CA ARG A 58 -1.37 19.12 4.06
C ARG A 58 -1.53 20.29 5.01
N ALA A 59 -2.68 20.41 5.66
CA ALA A 59 -2.94 21.48 6.63
C ALA A 59 -2.00 21.40 7.85
N LYS A 60 -1.64 20.19 8.28
CA LYS A 60 -0.76 19.97 9.44
C LYS A 60 0.73 20.12 9.11
N MET A 61 1.17 19.68 7.94
CA MET A 61 2.59 19.52 7.60
C MET A 61 3.06 20.45 6.49
N GLY A 62 2.18 21.23 5.86
CA GLY A 62 2.48 22.05 4.68
C GLY A 62 2.71 21.24 3.39
N ARG A 63 2.95 19.95 3.49
CA ARG A 63 3.28 19.03 2.38
C ARG A 63 2.53 17.71 2.49
N VAL A 64 2.55 16.93 1.41
CA VAL A 64 1.89 15.61 1.34
C VAL A 64 2.92 14.52 1.08
N ARG A 65 2.90 13.50 1.92
CA ARG A 65 3.68 12.26 1.79
C ARG A 65 2.75 11.12 2.16
N VAL A 66 2.17 10.44 1.18
CA VAL A 66 1.20 9.36 1.42
C VAL A 66 1.56 8.10 0.65
N VAL A 67 1.36 6.96 1.30
CA VAL A 67 1.41 5.64 0.69
C VAL A 67 0.03 5.01 0.80
N ILE A 68 -0.54 4.63 -0.36
CA ILE A 68 -1.92 4.16 -0.47
C ILE A 68 -1.94 2.69 -0.85
N LEU A 69 -2.47 1.86 0.04
CA LEU A 69 -2.83 0.48 -0.23
C LEU A 69 -4.33 0.42 -0.47
N LYS A 70 -4.72 0.02 -1.66
CA LYS A 70 -6.13 0.09 -2.10
C LYS A 70 -6.63 -1.22 -2.67
N ALA A 71 -7.92 -1.45 -2.58
CA ALA A 71 -8.60 -2.42 -3.42
C ALA A 71 -8.61 -1.95 -4.89
N ARG A 72 -8.75 -2.90 -5.78
CA ARG A 72 -8.79 -2.65 -7.23
C ARG A 72 -9.97 -1.77 -7.63
N GLN A 73 -9.77 -0.91 -8.65
CA GLN A 73 -10.80 -0.14 -9.33
C GLN A 73 -11.63 0.84 -8.45
N LEU A 74 -11.07 1.38 -7.39
CA LEU A 74 -11.69 2.42 -6.57
C LEU A 74 -11.59 3.84 -7.17
N GLY A 75 -11.01 3.98 -8.36
CA GLY A 75 -10.84 5.27 -9.02
C GLY A 75 -9.79 6.19 -8.38
N ILE A 76 -8.88 5.66 -7.59
CA ILE A 76 -7.89 6.43 -6.84
C ILE A 76 -6.90 7.14 -7.77
N SER A 77 -6.38 6.46 -8.79
CA SER A 77 -5.49 7.09 -9.79
C SER A 77 -6.18 8.25 -10.52
N THR A 78 -7.51 8.15 -10.76
CA THR A 78 -8.33 9.23 -11.34
C THR A 78 -8.38 10.43 -10.40
N TYR A 79 -8.59 10.20 -9.09
CA TYR A 79 -8.58 11.25 -8.08
C TYR A 79 -7.20 11.94 -7.99
N ILE A 80 -6.11 11.15 -7.92
CA ILE A 80 -4.76 11.70 -7.83
C ILE A 80 -4.45 12.55 -9.06
N ALA A 81 -4.81 12.07 -10.26
CA ALA A 81 -4.66 12.84 -11.49
C ALA A 81 -5.42 14.17 -11.43
N ALA A 82 -6.65 14.21 -10.91
CA ALA A 82 -7.42 15.44 -10.75
C ALA A 82 -6.80 16.39 -9.73
N ARG A 83 -6.34 15.86 -8.61
CA ARG A 83 -5.66 16.63 -7.58
C ARG A 83 -4.41 17.31 -8.12
N LEU A 84 -3.54 16.56 -8.73
CA LEU A 84 -2.29 17.11 -9.28
C LEU A 84 -2.56 18.03 -10.46
N PHE A 85 -3.58 17.75 -11.26
CA PHE A 85 -3.99 18.63 -12.36
C PHE A 85 -4.46 19.99 -11.84
N HIS A 86 -5.35 20.01 -10.86
CA HIS A 86 -5.81 21.23 -10.21
C HIS A 86 -4.65 22.06 -9.65
N ARG A 87 -3.71 21.38 -8.92
CA ARG A 87 -2.52 22.04 -8.38
C ARG A 87 -1.63 22.64 -9.48
N THR A 88 -1.40 21.89 -10.55
CA THR A 88 -0.49 22.27 -11.63
C THR A 88 -1.03 23.48 -12.42
N ILE A 89 -2.34 23.57 -12.64
CA ILE A 89 -2.91 24.67 -13.44
C ILE A 89 -3.12 25.97 -12.63
N TYR A 90 -3.28 25.87 -11.31
CA TYR A 90 -3.51 27.04 -10.46
C TYR A 90 -2.27 27.55 -9.73
N ASN A 91 -1.12 26.87 -9.85
CA ASN A 91 0.12 27.29 -9.22
C ASN A 91 1.25 27.37 -10.25
N PRO A 92 1.67 28.57 -10.66
CA PRO A 92 2.75 28.75 -11.62
C PRO A 92 4.07 28.11 -11.17
N GLY A 93 4.85 27.60 -12.12
CA GLY A 93 6.16 27.00 -11.88
C GLY A 93 6.14 25.56 -11.36
N LEU A 94 4.97 24.91 -11.22
CA LEU A 94 4.89 23.53 -10.73
C LEU A 94 5.21 22.50 -11.82
N ARG A 95 6.13 21.60 -11.52
CA ARG A 95 6.42 20.39 -12.30
C ARG A 95 5.82 19.18 -11.60
N THR A 96 5.03 18.42 -12.36
CA THR A 96 4.40 17.17 -11.91
C THR A 96 4.98 16.00 -12.66
N ILE A 97 5.42 14.96 -11.94
CA ILE A 97 5.90 13.71 -12.53
C ILE A 97 4.88 12.60 -12.29
N ILE A 98 4.57 11.86 -13.36
CA ILE A 98 3.78 10.62 -13.31
C ILE A 98 4.72 9.45 -13.59
N ILE A 99 4.71 8.45 -12.71
CA ILE A 99 5.54 7.25 -12.82
C ILE A 99 4.67 6.02 -12.68
N GLY A 100 4.67 5.15 -13.68
CA GLY A 100 4.05 3.82 -13.63
C GLY A 100 5.11 2.72 -13.65
N HIS A 101 4.70 1.50 -13.31
CA HIS A 101 5.56 0.32 -13.35
C HIS A 101 5.97 -0.08 -14.79
N GLU A 102 5.19 0.32 -15.79
CA GLU A 102 5.45 0.08 -17.22
C GLU A 102 4.96 1.26 -18.09
N LYS A 103 5.46 1.34 -19.32
CA LYS A 103 5.15 2.45 -20.26
C LYS A 103 3.64 2.58 -20.52
N ARG A 104 2.93 1.46 -20.69
CA ARG A 104 1.49 1.46 -20.93
C ARG A 104 0.71 2.01 -19.73
N ALA A 105 1.11 1.64 -18.52
CA ALA A 105 0.50 2.14 -17.29
C ALA A 105 0.69 3.65 -17.14
N SER A 106 1.92 4.15 -17.31
CA SER A 106 2.22 5.59 -17.29
C SER A 106 1.42 6.36 -18.34
N SER A 107 1.37 5.84 -19.57
CA SER A 107 0.59 6.45 -20.67
C SER A 107 -0.91 6.51 -20.33
N ASN A 108 -1.47 5.45 -19.76
CA ASN A 108 -2.88 5.42 -19.36
C ASN A 108 -3.21 6.48 -18.31
N LEU A 109 -2.35 6.67 -17.32
CA LEU A 109 -2.49 7.73 -16.30
C LEU A 109 -2.43 9.11 -16.96
N PHE A 110 -1.50 9.32 -17.87
CA PHE A 110 -1.36 10.58 -18.56
C PHE A 110 -2.57 10.89 -19.47
N GLN A 111 -3.18 9.88 -20.07
CA GLN A 111 -4.42 10.06 -20.83
C GLN A 111 -5.59 10.55 -19.95
N ILE A 112 -5.59 10.27 -18.66
CA ILE A 112 -6.58 10.86 -17.75
C ILE A 112 -6.37 12.36 -17.64
N VAL A 113 -5.12 12.81 -17.46
CA VAL A 113 -4.76 14.23 -17.39
C VAL A 113 -5.11 14.96 -18.68
N LYS A 114 -4.74 14.39 -19.84
CA LYS A 114 -5.09 14.96 -21.15
C LYS A 114 -6.60 15.07 -21.35
N ARG A 115 -7.35 14.05 -20.94
CA ARG A 115 -8.82 14.10 -21.00
C ARG A 115 -9.40 15.22 -20.15
N TYR A 116 -8.85 15.47 -18.97
CA TYR A 116 -9.26 16.62 -18.15
C TYR A 116 -9.03 17.92 -18.90
N TYR A 117 -7.84 18.11 -19.44
CA TYR A 117 -7.50 19.29 -20.21
C TYR A 117 -8.40 19.47 -21.45
N ASP A 118 -8.57 18.43 -22.27
CA ASP A 118 -9.30 18.48 -23.52
C ASP A 118 -10.80 18.78 -23.36
N ASN A 119 -11.37 18.40 -22.20
CA ASN A 119 -12.79 18.61 -21.90
C ASN A 119 -13.07 19.78 -20.94
N MET A 120 -12.04 20.54 -20.58
CA MET A 120 -12.17 21.73 -19.76
C MET A 120 -12.66 22.91 -20.60
N ASP A 121 -13.41 23.80 -19.98
CA ASP A 121 -13.87 25.05 -20.62
C ASP A 121 -12.67 25.90 -21.05
N GLU A 122 -12.72 26.44 -22.27
CA GLU A 122 -11.64 27.22 -22.85
C GLU A 122 -11.32 28.50 -22.08
N THR A 123 -12.30 29.04 -21.36
CA THR A 123 -12.15 30.28 -20.57
C THR A 123 -11.23 30.11 -19.36
N ILE A 124 -11.14 28.89 -18.82
CA ILE A 124 -10.32 28.56 -17.64
C ILE A 124 -9.13 27.66 -17.97
N ARG A 125 -9.03 27.21 -19.21
CA ARG A 125 -8.01 26.28 -19.68
C ARG A 125 -6.69 27.02 -19.95
N PRO A 126 -5.55 26.61 -19.32
CA PRO A 126 -4.26 27.24 -19.60
C PRO A 126 -3.81 26.95 -21.04
N SER A 127 -3.03 27.87 -21.64
CA SER A 127 -2.42 27.64 -22.96
C SER A 127 -1.37 26.54 -22.90
N ILE A 128 -1.27 25.75 -23.97
CA ILE A 128 -0.27 24.70 -24.12
C ILE A 128 0.89 25.21 -24.98
N GLY A 129 2.13 25.05 -24.49
CA GLY A 129 3.34 25.18 -25.28
C GLY A 129 3.82 23.86 -25.85
N ILE A 130 3.80 22.77 -25.03
CA ILE A 130 4.19 21.41 -25.45
C ILE A 130 3.10 20.42 -25.08
N SER A 131 2.73 19.56 -26.03
CA SER A 131 1.87 18.40 -25.78
C SER A 131 2.31 17.23 -26.65
N ASN A 132 2.95 16.24 -26.04
CA ASN A 132 3.37 15.03 -26.72
C ASN A 132 3.05 13.77 -25.88
N ALA A 133 3.67 12.64 -26.13
CA ALA A 133 3.39 11.39 -25.41
C ALA A 133 3.93 11.38 -23.96
N GLU A 134 4.90 12.22 -23.65
CA GLU A 134 5.65 12.19 -22.39
C GLU A 134 5.59 13.53 -21.63
N GLU A 135 5.15 14.61 -22.29
CA GLU A 135 5.11 15.95 -21.70
C GLU A 135 3.83 16.70 -22.05
N LEU A 136 3.38 17.49 -21.08
CA LEU A 136 2.32 18.50 -21.24
C LEU A 136 2.75 19.77 -20.50
N ILE A 137 3.12 20.81 -21.22
CA ILE A 137 3.65 22.06 -20.64
C ILE A 137 2.70 23.21 -20.94
N PHE A 138 2.37 23.95 -19.89
CA PHE A 138 1.57 25.18 -19.92
C PHE A 138 2.50 26.38 -19.91
N ASP A 139 2.77 26.94 -21.10
CA ASP A 139 3.82 27.93 -21.35
C ASP A 139 3.66 29.22 -20.55
N LYS A 140 2.43 29.77 -20.45
CA LYS A 140 2.18 31.04 -19.77
C LYS A 140 2.34 31.01 -18.25
N ILE A 141 2.21 29.82 -17.66
CA ILE A 141 2.35 29.64 -16.21
C ILE A 141 3.59 28.83 -15.83
N ASP A 142 4.41 28.45 -16.80
CA ASP A 142 5.62 27.64 -16.64
C ASP A 142 5.41 26.39 -15.77
N SER A 143 4.26 25.74 -15.91
CA SER A 143 3.90 24.52 -15.17
C SER A 143 3.67 23.36 -16.14
N GLY A 144 3.69 22.14 -15.64
CA GLY A 144 3.39 21.01 -16.53
C GLY A 144 3.71 19.66 -15.97
N TYR A 145 3.62 18.68 -16.86
CA TYR A 145 3.77 17.25 -16.58
C TYR A 145 4.92 16.65 -17.35
N ILE A 146 5.61 15.72 -16.68
CA ILE A 146 6.55 14.76 -17.28
C ILE A 146 6.09 13.36 -16.90
N VAL A 147 6.10 12.46 -17.89
CA VAL A 147 5.68 11.07 -17.70
C VAL A 147 6.85 10.15 -17.95
N THR A 148 7.10 9.24 -17.03
CA THR A 148 8.20 8.30 -17.12
C THR A 148 7.80 6.93 -16.58
N VAL A 149 8.74 5.99 -16.60
CA VAL A 149 8.57 4.62 -16.14
C VAL A 149 9.56 4.34 -15.02
N ALA A 150 9.16 3.54 -14.04
CA ALA A 150 10.05 3.03 -13.03
C ALA A 150 11.09 2.10 -13.67
N THR A 151 12.35 2.54 -13.73
CA THR A 151 13.47 1.78 -14.31
C THR A 151 14.64 1.70 -13.33
N ASN A 152 15.51 0.70 -13.51
CA ASN A 152 16.70 0.51 -12.66
C ASN A 152 17.75 1.64 -12.80
N GLU A 153 17.62 2.51 -13.79
CA GLU A 153 18.60 3.58 -14.09
C GLU A 153 18.37 4.89 -13.32
N GLY A 154 17.52 4.89 -12.32
CA GLY A 154 17.30 6.07 -11.45
C GLY A 154 16.27 7.03 -12.03
N THR A 155 15.04 6.65 -11.97
CA THR A 155 13.88 7.42 -12.40
C THR A 155 13.86 8.80 -11.71
N GLY A 156 13.83 9.86 -12.50
CA GLY A 156 13.68 11.24 -12.01
C GLY A 156 14.97 12.00 -11.70
N ARG A 157 16.17 11.43 -11.84
CA ARG A 157 17.45 12.09 -11.49
C ARG A 157 17.75 13.39 -12.25
N SER A 158 17.10 13.64 -13.38
CA SER A 158 17.38 14.81 -14.24
C SER A 158 16.43 15.98 -14.07
N ALA A 159 15.38 15.88 -13.24
CA ALA A 159 14.39 16.93 -13.12
C ALA A 159 13.99 17.14 -11.64
N THR A 160 13.93 18.39 -11.21
CA THR A 160 13.26 18.75 -9.94
C THR A 160 11.77 18.89 -10.19
N ALA A 161 10.97 18.24 -9.35
CA ALA A 161 9.51 18.32 -9.39
C ALA A 161 8.95 18.65 -8.01
N GLN A 162 7.78 19.27 -7.98
CA GLN A 162 7.08 19.57 -6.74
C GLN A 162 5.98 18.56 -6.46
N MET A 163 5.49 17.88 -7.51
CA MET A 163 4.39 16.94 -7.46
C MET A 163 4.80 15.61 -8.06
N LEU A 164 4.49 14.50 -7.39
CA LEU A 164 4.81 13.17 -7.86
C LEU A 164 3.65 12.20 -7.61
N HIS A 165 3.23 11.51 -8.69
CA HIS A 165 2.32 10.37 -8.66
C HIS A 165 3.06 9.10 -9.06
N ALA A 166 3.31 8.22 -8.11
CA ALA A 166 3.88 6.91 -8.33
C ALA A 166 2.78 5.84 -8.24
N SER A 167 2.51 5.17 -9.35
CA SER A 167 1.43 4.19 -9.46
C SER A 167 1.95 2.78 -9.55
N GLU A 168 1.20 1.86 -8.92
CA GLU A 168 1.47 0.43 -8.84
C GLU A 168 2.88 0.12 -8.29
N VAL A 169 3.25 0.84 -7.22
CA VAL A 169 4.61 0.77 -6.63
C VAL A 169 4.97 -0.63 -6.08
N ALA A 170 4.00 -1.48 -5.74
CA ALA A 170 4.26 -2.86 -5.35
C ALA A 170 4.78 -3.74 -6.49
N PHE A 171 4.65 -3.28 -7.74
CA PHE A 171 5.13 -3.98 -8.93
C PHE A 171 6.44 -3.43 -9.48
N TRP A 172 7.03 -2.44 -8.79
CA TRP A 172 8.32 -1.88 -9.20
C TRP A 172 9.45 -2.84 -8.84
N THR A 173 10.43 -2.95 -9.74
CA THR A 173 11.69 -3.64 -9.46
C THR A 173 12.59 -2.72 -8.63
N ASP A 174 13.30 -3.27 -7.63
CA ASP A 174 14.21 -2.50 -6.77
C ASP A 174 13.58 -1.21 -6.20
N LEU A 175 12.43 -1.35 -5.57
CA LEU A 175 11.69 -0.23 -4.96
C LEU A 175 12.58 0.63 -4.01
N PRO A 176 13.48 0.07 -3.18
CA PRO A 176 14.32 0.89 -2.31
C PRO A 176 15.21 1.89 -3.05
N SER A 177 15.90 1.47 -4.10
CA SER A 177 16.75 2.36 -4.92
C SER A 177 15.93 3.43 -5.63
N GLN A 178 14.77 3.04 -6.14
CA GLN A 178 13.87 3.97 -6.82
C GLN A 178 13.31 5.00 -5.84
N MET A 179 12.88 4.59 -4.65
CA MET A 179 12.43 5.51 -3.60
C MET A 179 13.54 6.51 -3.21
N ALA A 180 14.78 6.05 -3.05
CA ALA A 180 15.91 6.95 -2.77
C ALA A 180 16.11 8.01 -3.87
N SER A 181 15.92 7.65 -5.14
CA SER A 181 15.96 8.58 -6.27
C SER A 181 14.79 9.57 -6.25
N LEU A 182 13.57 9.10 -5.99
CA LEU A 182 12.36 9.93 -5.95
C LEU A 182 12.41 10.97 -4.83
N MET A 183 12.92 10.59 -3.67
CA MET A 183 13.08 11.50 -2.54
C MET A 183 14.07 12.65 -2.83
N GLN A 184 15.00 12.46 -3.75
CA GLN A 184 15.91 13.51 -4.22
C GLN A 184 15.28 14.39 -5.31
N THR A 185 14.31 13.87 -6.05
CA THR A 185 13.62 14.59 -7.13
C THR A 185 12.63 15.62 -6.59
N VAL A 186 11.94 15.32 -5.49
CA VAL A 186 10.94 16.20 -4.88
C VAL A 186 11.52 16.80 -3.60
N PRO A 187 11.76 18.12 -3.55
CA PRO A 187 12.34 18.76 -2.36
C PRO A 187 11.39 18.66 -1.16
N ASP A 188 11.98 18.65 0.03
CA ASP A 188 11.24 18.58 1.29
C ASP A 188 10.86 19.98 1.78
N VAL A 189 9.95 20.62 1.03
CA VAL A 189 9.43 21.96 1.32
C VAL A 189 7.90 21.98 1.24
N ASP A 190 7.32 23.05 1.82
CA ASP A 190 5.87 23.25 1.78
C ASP A 190 5.34 23.32 0.33
N GLY A 191 4.14 22.84 0.15
CA GLY A 191 3.48 22.78 -1.15
C GLY A 191 3.84 21.58 -2.01
N THR A 192 4.81 20.74 -1.62
CA THR A 192 5.19 19.54 -2.38
C THR A 192 4.34 18.32 -2.02
N GLU A 193 4.12 17.43 -3.00
CA GLU A 193 3.32 16.22 -2.79
C GLU A 193 3.99 14.99 -3.42
N ILE A 194 4.15 13.92 -2.63
CA ILE A 194 4.51 12.59 -3.11
C ILE A 194 3.37 11.65 -2.75
N ILE A 195 2.74 11.08 -3.77
CA ILE A 195 1.61 10.17 -3.62
C ILE A 195 1.97 8.84 -4.28
N LEU A 196 2.14 7.82 -3.44
CA LEU A 196 2.40 6.44 -3.84
C LEU A 196 1.11 5.65 -3.75
N GLU A 197 0.73 4.90 -4.79
CA GLU A 197 -0.46 4.08 -4.75
C GLU A 197 -0.26 2.71 -5.38
N THR A 198 -0.90 1.68 -4.82
CA THR A 198 -0.86 0.33 -5.39
C THR A 198 -1.94 -0.58 -4.80
N THR A 199 -2.24 -1.68 -5.50
CA THR A 199 -2.73 -2.91 -4.89
C THR A 199 -1.55 -3.70 -4.32
N ALA A 200 -1.80 -4.65 -3.43
CA ALA A 200 -0.72 -5.49 -2.90
C ALA A 200 -0.18 -6.47 -3.96
N ASN A 201 1.08 -6.84 -3.81
CA ASN A 201 1.73 -7.85 -4.66
C ASN A 201 2.60 -8.79 -3.79
N GLY A 202 1.95 -9.54 -2.90
CA GLY A 202 2.62 -10.47 -2.00
C GLY A 202 3.55 -9.81 -0.99
N PHE A 203 4.53 -10.59 -0.51
CA PHE A 203 5.55 -10.14 0.45
C PHE A 203 6.76 -9.59 -0.30
N ASN A 204 6.85 -8.29 -0.43
CA ASN A 204 7.90 -7.59 -1.18
C ASN A 204 8.34 -6.29 -0.48
N ASP A 205 9.18 -5.50 -1.14
CA ASP A 205 9.68 -4.23 -0.60
C ASP A 205 8.58 -3.22 -0.30
N PHE A 206 7.47 -3.26 -1.05
CA PHE A 206 6.31 -2.41 -0.76
C PHE A 206 5.67 -2.78 0.58
N GLN A 207 5.57 -4.05 0.92
CA GLN A 207 5.08 -4.46 2.23
C GLN A 207 6.00 -3.96 3.36
N ALA A 208 7.31 -3.98 3.15
CA ALA A 208 8.26 -3.43 4.12
C ALA A 208 8.08 -1.91 4.29
N LEU A 209 7.88 -1.17 3.20
CA LEU A 209 7.56 0.26 3.20
C LEU A 209 6.25 0.52 3.94
N TRP A 210 5.20 -0.24 3.63
CA TRP A 210 3.88 -0.13 4.25
C TRP A 210 3.95 -0.34 5.78
N ARG A 211 4.64 -1.40 6.22
CA ARG A 211 4.82 -1.69 7.66
C ARG A 211 5.55 -0.58 8.40
N LYS A 212 6.59 0.00 7.80
CA LYS A 212 7.29 1.16 8.39
C LYS A 212 6.35 2.36 8.50
N ALA A 213 5.52 2.60 7.51
CA ALA A 213 4.55 3.68 7.54
C ALA A 213 3.48 3.45 8.64
N GLU A 214 2.94 2.22 8.77
CA GLU A 214 2.00 1.87 9.85
C GLU A 214 2.63 2.00 11.26
N ALA A 215 3.92 1.71 11.39
CA ALA A 215 4.65 1.85 12.65
C ALA A 215 5.05 3.32 12.98
N GLY A 216 4.81 4.27 12.06
CA GLY A 216 5.27 5.65 12.21
C GLY A 216 6.79 5.82 12.03
N GLU A 217 7.46 4.84 11.44
CA GLU A 217 8.90 4.82 11.17
C GLU A 217 9.24 5.36 9.76
N SER A 218 8.29 6.00 9.11
CA SER A 218 8.41 6.57 7.77
C SER A 218 7.78 7.95 7.75
N GLU A 219 8.25 8.83 6.86
CA GLU A 219 7.59 10.11 6.59
C GLU A 219 6.25 9.95 5.87
N PHE A 220 6.01 8.79 5.24
CA PHE A 220 4.78 8.51 4.54
C PHE A 220 3.66 8.12 5.50
N MET A 221 2.52 8.79 5.34
CA MET A 221 1.28 8.43 6.02
C MET A 221 0.60 7.28 5.27
N PRO A 222 0.30 6.16 5.95
CA PRO A 222 -0.38 5.04 5.32
C PRO A 222 -1.88 5.33 5.19
N VAL A 223 -2.44 5.07 4.01
CA VAL A 223 -3.87 5.19 3.73
C VAL A 223 -4.37 3.87 3.15
N PHE A 224 -5.20 3.17 3.92
CA PHE A 224 -5.83 1.94 3.46
C PHE A 224 -7.26 2.16 3.00
N LEU A 225 -7.59 1.63 1.80
CA LEU A 225 -8.91 1.75 1.17
C LEU A 225 -9.44 0.35 0.84
N PRO A 226 -10.33 -0.20 1.70
CA PRO A 226 -10.96 -1.50 1.47
C PRO A 226 -11.96 -1.46 0.32
N TRP A 227 -12.24 -2.60 -0.29
CA TRP A 227 -13.24 -2.68 -1.36
C TRP A 227 -14.64 -2.29 -0.89
N SER A 228 -14.99 -2.60 0.35
CA SER A 228 -16.31 -2.35 0.93
C SER A 228 -16.71 -0.87 1.04
N ILE A 229 -15.75 0.04 0.85
CA ILE A 229 -16.02 1.48 0.87
C ILE A 229 -16.77 1.95 -0.39
N ASP A 230 -16.67 1.23 -1.50
CA ASP A 230 -17.33 1.59 -2.76
C ASP A 230 -18.75 1.01 -2.80
N PRO A 231 -19.80 1.87 -2.84
CA PRO A 231 -21.17 1.42 -2.93
C PRO A 231 -21.49 0.66 -4.23
N GLY A 232 -20.66 0.75 -5.25
CA GLY A 232 -20.80 0.00 -6.49
C GLY A 232 -20.39 -1.47 -6.39
N TYR A 233 -19.75 -1.89 -5.31
CA TYR A 233 -19.40 -3.30 -5.10
C TYR A 233 -20.53 -4.08 -4.44
N ARG A 234 -21.63 -4.16 -5.16
CA ARG A 234 -22.88 -4.84 -4.78
C ARG A 234 -23.40 -5.67 -5.93
N ARG A 235 -24.15 -6.68 -5.62
CA ARG A 235 -24.89 -7.49 -6.57
C ARG A 235 -26.31 -7.72 -6.04
N GLU A 236 -27.29 -7.50 -6.89
CA GLU A 236 -28.68 -7.85 -6.58
C GLU A 236 -28.77 -9.29 -6.12
N ILE A 237 -29.59 -9.52 -5.12
CA ILE A 237 -29.83 -10.84 -4.52
C ILE A 237 -31.26 -11.29 -4.78
N ASP A 238 -31.42 -12.59 -5.00
CA ASP A 238 -32.72 -13.23 -5.07
C ASP A 238 -33.30 -13.45 -3.66
N SER A 239 -34.58 -13.69 -3.57
CA SER A 239 -35.31 -13.88 -2.30
C SER A 239 -34.84 -15.10 -1.50
N ASP A 240 -34.19 -16.06 -2.15
CA ASP A 240 -33.64 -17.29 -1.58
C ASP A 240 -32.13 -17.20 -1.27
N PHE A 241 -31.52 -15.99 -1.38
CA PHE A 241 -30.12 -15.80 -1.05
C PHE A 241 -29.87 -16.02 0.44
N GLU A 242 -29.08 -17.05 0.74
CA GLU A 242 -28.60 -17.33 2.09
C GLU A 242 -27.09 -17.21 2.19
N MET A 243 -26.63 -16.58 3.28
CA MET A 243 -25.23 -16.55 3.66
C MET A 243 -24.88 -17.83 4.41
N ASP A 244 -23.71 -18.40 4.14
CA ASP A 244 -23.14 -19.44 4.97
C ASP A 244 -22.62 -18.89 6.32
N SER A 245 -22.08 -19.79 7.19
CA SER A 245 -21.61 -19.42 8.52
C SER A 245 -20.46 -18.41 8.47
N ASP A 246 -19.54 -18.59 7.53
CA ASP A 246 -18.34 -17.75 7.41
C ASP A 246 -18.68 -16.38 6.82
N GLU A 247 -19.61 -16.34 5.88
CA GLU A 247 -20.14 -15.10 5.31
C GLU A 247 -20.94 -14.30 6.34
N ARG A 248 -21.75 -14.94 7.20
CA ARG A 248 -22.43 -14.28 8.32
C ARG A 248 -21.41 -13.67 9.31
N ALA A 249 -20.36 -14.42 9.64
CA ALA A 249 -19.29 -13.92 10.51
C ALA A 249 -18.57 -12.72 9.88
N LEU A 250 -18.27 -12.79 8.59
CA LEU A 250 -17.64 -11.71 7.84
C LEU A 250 -18.53 -10.46 7.77
N SER A 251 -19.82 -10.66 7.44
CA SER A 251 -20.83 -9.61 7.40
C SER A 251 -20.94 -8.88 8.75
N HIS A 252 -20.99 -9.62 9.84
CA HIS A 252 -21.06 -9.03 11.19
C HIS A 252 -19.78 -8.26 11.55
N LEU A 253 -18.60 -8.84 11.26
CA LEU A 253 -17.30 -8.26 11.62
C LEU A 253 -17.02 -6.95 10.87
N TYR A 254 -17.32 -6.89 9.58
CA TYR A 254 -17.00 -5.77 8.70
C TYR A 254 -18.21 -4.93 8.29
N LYS A 255 -19.38 -5.23 8.87
CA LYS A 255 -20.67 -4.55 8.59
C LYS A 255 -21.02 -4.58 7.10
N LEU A 256 -20.80 -5.72 6.47
CA LEU A 256 -21.16 -5.94 5.07
C LEU A 256 -22.63 -6.36 4.99
N ASP A 257 -23.36 -5.82 4.03
CA ASP A 257 -24.73 -6.28 3.75
C ASP A 257 -24.76 -7.49 2.79
N ALA A 258 -25.96 -8.01 2.56
CA ALA A 258 -26.16 -9.21 1.74
C ALA A 258 -25.72 -9.03 0.28
N GLU A 259 -25.95 -7.86 -0.30
CA GLU A 259 -25.56 -7.55 -1.68
C GLU A 259 -24.03 -7.47 -1.83
N GLN A 260 -23.33 -6.97 -0.82
CA GLN A 260 -21.85 -6.96 -0.78
C GLN A 260 -21.30 -8.38 -0.65
N ILE A 261 -21.91 -9.24 0.14
CA ILE A 261 -21.53 -10.65 0.26
C ILE A 261 -21.80 -11.38 -1.07
N ALA A 262 -22.94 -11.16 -1.70
CA ALA A 262 -23.25 -11.72 -3.02
C ALA A 262 -22.24 -11.27 -4.10
N TRP A 263 -21.87 -9.99 -4.08
CA TRP A 263 -20.81 -9.47 -4.97
C TRP A 263 -19.46 -10.15 -4.70
N ARG A 264 -19.06 -10.27 -3.44
CA ARG A 264 -17.83 -10.96 -3.04
C ARG A 264 -17.81 -12.40 -3.54
N ARG A 265 -18.89 -13.17 -3.35
CA ARG A 265 -19.05 -14.55 -3.82
C ARG A 265 -18.86 -14.65 -5.34
N ALA A 266 -19.53 -13.77 -6.09
CA ALA A 266 -19.43 -13.71 -7.53
C ALA A 266 -18.02 -13.34 -7.99
N LYS A 267 -17.36 -12.41 -7.29
CA LYS A 267 -16.01 -11.98 -7.63
C LYS A 267 -14.97 -13.07 -7.35
N ILE A 268 -15.10 -13.81 -6.27
CA ILE A 268 -14.26 -14.98 -5.97
C ILE A 268 -14.39 -16.04 -7.08
N SER A 269 -15.62 -16.32 -7.52
CA SER A 269 -15.88 -17.23 -8.64
C SER A 269 -15.19 -16.75 -9.93
N GLN A 270 -15.25 -15.45 -10.25
CA GLN A 270 -14.57 -14.86 -11.42
C GLN A 270 -13.05 -14.95 -11.34
N LEU A 271 -12.47 -14.79 -10.14
CA LEU A 271 -11.03 -14.90 -9.92
C LEU A 271 -10.54 -16.35 -9.92
N GLY A 272 -11.45 -17.31 -9.80
CA GLY A 272 -11.13 -18.73 -9.74
C GLY A 272 -10.44 -19.18 -8.45
N SER A 273 -10.30 -18.29 -7.46
CA SER A 273 -9.67 -18.60 -6.17
C SER A 273 -10.12 -17.62 -5.08
N ALA A 274 -10.59 -18.16 -3.96
CA ALA A 274 -10.91 -17.38 -2.76
C ALA A 274 -9.65 -16.74 -2.13
N GLU A 275 -8.51 -17.38 -2.30
CA GLU A 275 -7.21 -16.93 -1.76
C GLU A 275 -6.67 -15.71 -2.48
N ARG A 276 -6.98 -15.51 -3.77
CA ARG A 276 -6.60 -14.32 -4.54
C ARG A 276 -7.46 -13.12 -4.24
N PHE A 277 -8.67 -13.33 -3.75
CA PHE A 277 -9.60 -12.23 -3.53
C PHE A 277 -9.07 -11.18 -2.56
N PRO A 278 -8.49 -11.51 -1.38
CA PRO A 278 -7.98 -10.51 -0.46
C PRO A 278 -6.81 -9.68 -1.00
N GLN A 279 -6.00 -10.20 -1.92
CA GLN A 279 -4.93 -9.44 -2.55
C GLN A 279 -5.49 -8.30 -3.42
N GLU A 280 -6.55 -8.59 -4.18
CA GLU A 280 -7.16 -7.63 -5.10
C GLU A 280 -8.25 -6.77 -4.42
N TYR A 281 -8.95 -7.36 -3.47
CA TYR A 281 -10.10 -6.77 -2.77
C TYR A 281 -10.01 -7.00 -1.26
N PRO A 282 -9.02 -6.39 -0.57
CA PRO A 282 -8.87 -6.53 0.87
C PRO A 282 -9.94 -5.79 1.66
N LEU A 283 -10.31 -6.33 2.83
CA LEU A 283 -11.10 -5.66 3.87
C LEU A 283 -10.22 -5.02 4.94
N VAL A 284 -9.03 -5.58 5.17
CA VAL A 284 -8.00 -5.05 6.06
C VAL A 284 -6.63 -5.10 5.38
N ALA A 285 -5.74 -4.17 5.72
CA ALA A 285 -4.43 -4.06 5.07
C ALA A 285 -3.60 -5.35 5.22
N SER A 286 -3.70 -6.03 6.36
CA SER A 286 -2.91 -7.23 6.64
C SER A 286 -3.24 -8.43 5.74
N GLU A 287 -4.49 -8.53 5.23
CA GLU A 287 -4.87 -9.64 4.35
C GLU A 287 -4.49 -9.41 2.88
N ALA A 288 -4.21 -8.16 2.51
CA ALA A 288 -3.79 -7.83 1.15
C ALA A 288 -2.44 -8.45 0.78
N PHE A 289 -1.54 -8.59 1.76
CA PHE A 289 -0.20 -9.13 1.58
C PHE A 289 -0.17 -10.66 1.72
N ILE A 290 -0.99 -11.34 0.94
CA ILE A 290 -0.97 -12.80 0.88
C ILE A 290 0.06 -13.22 -0.16
N SER A 291 0.84 -14.27 0.15
CA SER A 291 1.75 -14.87 -0.82
C SER A 291 0.95 -15.40 -2.01
N SER A 292 1.24 -14.92 -3.20
CA SER A 292 0.67 -15.44 -4.46
C SER A 292 1.20 -16.85 -4.82
N ASN A 293 2.06 -17.42 -3.98
CA ASN A 293 2.55 -18.77 -4.18
C ASN A 293 1.46 -19.78 -3.85
N PHE A 294 0.83 -20.31 -4.89
CA PHE A 294 -0.18 -21.40 -4.84
C PHE A 294 0.31 -22.66 -4.16
N ASP A 295 1.61 -22.77 -3.87
CA ASP A 295 2.29 -23.89 -3.20
C ASP A 295 2.65 -23.59 -1.75
N SER A 296 1.95 -22.67 -1.07
CA SER A 296 2.25 -22.47 0.35
C SER A 296 1.83 -23.72 1.14
N PHE A 297 2.79 -24.36 1.82
CA PHE A 297 2.58 -25.55 2.67
C PHE A 297 1.48 -25.36 3.72
N ILE A 298 1.28 -24.10 4.19
CA ILE A 298 0.20 -23.71 5.09
C ILE A 298 -0.61 -22.61 4.42
N SER A 299 -1.91 -22.84 4.24
CA SER A 299 -2.78 -21.83 3.61
C SER A 299 -2.82 -20.54 4.46
N PRO A 300 -2.84 -19.36 3.81
CA PRO A 300 -2.93 -18.08 4.50
C PRO A 300 -4.13 -17.97 5.45
N ASP A 301 -5.27 -18.56 5.09
CA ASP A 301 -6.47 -18.57 5.90
C ASP A 301 -6.26 -19.28 7.25
N LEU A 302 -5.52 -20.38 7.24
CA LEU A 302 -5.15 -21.08 8.48
C LEU A 302 -4.25 -20.23 9.36
N VAL A 303 -3.32 -19.48 8.76
CA VAL A 303 -2.45 -18.55 9.48
C VAL A 303 -3.26 -17.40 10.10
N ILE A 304 -4.17 -16.80 9.32
CA ILE A 304 -5.06 -15.73 9.80
C ILE A 304 -5.96 -16.24 10.93
N LYS A 305 -6.56 -17.42 10.75
CA LYS A 305 -7.38 -18.07 11.78
C LYS A 305 -6.57 -18.33 13.06
N ALA A 306 -5.39 -18.89 12.93
CA ALA A 306 -4.50 -19.15 14.07
C ALA A 306 -4.07 -17.86 14.80
N ARG A 307 -3.87 -16.75 14.10
CA ARG A 307 -3.54 -15.45 14.70
C ARG A 307 -4.70 -14.81 15.48
N ARG A 308 -5.95 -15.10 15.09
CA ARG A 308 -7.16 -14.58 15.74
C ARG A 308 -7.59 -15.43 16.93
N GLU A 309 -7.20 -16.70 16.96
CA GLU A 309 -7.60 -17.62 18.02
C GLU A 309 -6.80 -17.37 19.30
N LYS A 310 -7.52 -17.10 20.39
CA LYS A 310 -6.92 -16.98 21.73
C LYS A 310 -6.81 -18.38 22.33
N VAL A 311 -5.62 -18.95 22.28
CA VAL A 311 -5.31 -20.24 22.89
C VAL A 311 -4.57 -19.99 24.19
N ASP A 312 -5.07 -20.50 25.31
CA ASP A 312 -4.35 -20.44 26.57
C ASP A 312 -3.07 -21.31 26.51
N PRO A 313 -1.94 -20.84 27.08
CA PRO A 313 -0.73 -21.63 27.11
C PRO A 313 -0.92 -22.83 28.01
N TYR A 314 -0.61 -24.01 27.51
CA TYR A 314 -0.69 -25.25 28.27
C TYR A 314 0.54 -26.13 28.01
N GLY A 315 0.86 -26.98 28.98
CA GLY A 315 1.95 -27.93 28.86
C GLY A 315 3.35 -27.33 29.09
N ILE A 316 4.36 -28.07 28.67
CA ILE A 316 5.77 -27.74 28.88
C ILE A 316 6.24 -26.61 27.95
N LEU A 317 7.22 -25.84 28.46
CA LEU A 317 7.90 -24.84 27.64
C LEU A 317 8.93 -25.50 26.73
N ILE A 318 8.82 -25.26 25.45
CA ILE A 318 9.75 -25.66 24.41
C ILE A 318 10.29 -24.41 23.74
N ILE A 319 11.60 -24.35 23.52
CA ILE A 319 12.27 -23.27 22.79
C ILE A 319 12.71 -23.81 21.43
N GLY A 320 12.41 -23.03 20.37
CA GLY A 320 12.97 -23.25 19.05
C GLY A 320 13.99 -22.15 18.74
N VAL A 321 15.15 -22.52 18.23
CA VAL A 321 16.24 -21.61 17.87
C VAL A 321 16.58 -21.82 16.40
N ASP A 322 16.52 -20.75 15.63
CA ASP A 322 16.97 -20.65 14.24
C ASP A 322 18.18 -19.70 14.21
N PRO A 323 19.40 -20.23 14.31
CA PRO A 323 20.59 -19.41 14.35
C PRO A 323 21.00 -18.98 12.93
N ALA A 324 21.28 -17.70 12.76
CA ALA A 324 21.89 -17.17 11.55
C ALA A 324 23.41 -17.09 11.68
N GLY A 325 24.12 -17.24 10.56
CA GLY A 325 25.54 -16.94 10.46
C GLY A 325 25.85 -15.44 10.54
N SER A 326 27.14 -15.09 10.40
CA SER A 326 27.66 -13.72 10.45
C SER A 326 27.29 -12.87 9.22
N GLY A 327 25.99 -12.83 8.83
CA GLY A 327 25.48 -12.06 7.71
C GLY A 327 24.28 -11.19 8.11
N ASP A 328 23.55 -10.68 7.12
CA ASP A 328 22.33 -9.88 7.32
C ASP A 328 21.14 -10.69 7.86
N ALA A 329 21.24 -12.00 7.90
CA ALA A 329 20.23 -12.87 8.45
C ALA A 329 20.06 -12.67 9.96
N ARG A 330 18.87 -12.99 10.46
CA ARG A 330 18.53 -12.83 11.88
C ARG A 330 18.55 -14.19 12.59
N THR A 331 19.24 -14.30 13.69
CA THR A 331 18.98 -15.38 14.66
C THR A 331 17.63 -15.15 15.31
N SER A 332 16.75 -16.14 15.26
CA SER A 332 15.40 -16.05 15.83
C SER A 332 15.18 -17.13 16.88
N ILE A 333 14.51 -16.77 17.97
CA ILE A 333 14.16 -17.70 19.06
C ILE A 333 12.66 -17.58 19.33
N ALA A 334 11.97 -18.74 19.40
CA ALA A 334 10.54 -18.84 19.66
C ALA A 334 10.26 -19.63 20.96
N TRP A 335 9.34 -19.14 21.78
CA TRP A 335 8.83 -19.78 22.99
C TRP A 335 7.46 -20.39 22.72
N ARG A 336 7.29 -21.68 22.97
CA ARG A 336 6.06 -22.43 22.72
C ARG A 336 5.59 -23.22 23.92
N ARG A 337 4.29 -23.10 24.25
CA ARG A 337 3.59 -24.04 25.16
C ARG A 337 2.36 -24.60 24.44
N GLY A 338 2.29 -25.92 24.32
CA GLY A 338 1.23 -26.58 23.57
C GLY A 338 1.12 -26.08 22.15
N ARG A 339 -0.03 -25.49 21.77
CA ARG A 339 -0.27 -24.87 20.46
C ARG A 339 0.07 -23.37 20.41
N ARG A 340 0.38 -22.75 21.53
CA ARG A 340 0.61 -21.31 21.59
C ARG A 340 2.09 -20.98 21.45
N ILE A 341 2.41 -20.08 20.53
CA ILE A 341 3.67 -19.33 20.53
C ILE A 341 3.48 -18.14 21.47
N GLU A 342 4.24 -18.11 22.57
CA GLU A 342 4.12 -17.05 23.59
C GLU A 342 4.85 -15.78 23.15
N LYS A 343 6.06 -15.93 22.58
CA LYS A 343 6.83 -14.85 21.99
C LYS A 343 7.83 -15.35 20.95
N VAL A 344 8.29 -14.45 20.11
CA VAL A 344 9.42 -14.64 19.20
C VAL A 344 10.35 -13.44 19.36
N GLU A 345 11.63 -13.69 19.53
CA GLU A 345 12.67 -12.65 19.53
C GLU A 345 13.67 -12.90 18.41
N SER A 346 14.09 -11.82 17.75
CA SER A 346 15.08 -11.90 16.66
C SER A 346 16.16 -10.85 16.82
N ARG A 347 17.43 -11.24 16.57
CA ARG A 347 18.59 -10.35 16.64
C ARG A 347 19.47 -10.53 15.41
N ARG A 348 20.09 -9.46 14.94
CA ARG A 348 21.03 -9.46 13.81
C ARG A 348 22.48 -9.41 14.31
N GLY A 349 23.40 -9.86 13.46
CA GLY A 349 24.83 -9.67 13.65
C GLY A 349 25.43 -10.39 14.86
N LEU A 350 24.79 -11.47 15.32
CA LEU A 350 25.32 -12.27 16.41
C LEU A 350 26.31 -13.31 15.87
N ASP A 351 27.47 -13.42 16.51
CA ASP A 351 28.38 -14.55 16.31
C ASP A 351 27.89 -15.80 17.06
N THR A 352 28.50 -16.94 16.77
CA THR A 352 28.16 -18.25 17.40
C THR A 352 28.17 -18.19 18.92
N MET A 353 29.16 -17.53 19.50
CA MET A 353 29.34 -17.46 20.97
C MET A 353 28.27 -16.58 21.59
N GLN A 354 27.88 -15.51 20.93
CA GLN A 354 26.80 -14.63 21.37
C GLN A 354 25.45 -15.34 21.31
N VAL A 355 25.18 -16.12 20.24
CA VAL A 355 23.98 -16.96 20.16
C VAL A 355 23.95 -17.99 21.27
N CYS A 356 25.06 -18.71 21.51
CA CYS A 356 25.17 -19.64 22.64
C CYS A 356 24.94 -18.96 24.00
N GLY A 357 25.50 -17.76 24.18
CA GLY A 357 25.29 -16.96 25.38
C GLY A 357 23.83 -16.59 25.60
N TRP A 358 23.14 -16.18 24.53
CA TRP A 358 21.72 -15.85 24.57
C TRP A 358 20.85 -17.07 24.89
N VAL A 359 21.06 -18.20 24.22
CA VAL A 359 20.35 -19.46 24.52
C VAL A 359 20.60 -19.91 25.94
N ARG A 360 21.84 -19.82 26.44
CA ARG A 360 22.18 -20.15 27.83
C ARG A 360 21.44 -19.27 28.84
N LYS A 361 21.30 -17.99 28.57
CA LYS A 361 20.54 -17.07 29.41
C LYS A 361 19.07 -17.51 29.47
N ILE A 362 18.44 -17.81 28.33
CA ILE A 362 17.06 -18.29 28.25
C ILE A 362 16.86 -19.59 29.02
N ILE A 363 17.77 -20.57 28.87
CA ILE A 363 17.69 -21.85 29.61
C ILE A 363 17.71 -21.61 31.12
N ARG A 364 18.52 -20.66 31.59
CA ARG A 364 18.64 -20.36 33.03
C ARG A 364 17.40 -19.62 33.55
N GLU A 365 16.89 -18.67 32.82
CA GLU A 365 15.79 -17.80 33.25
C GLU A 365 14.43 -18.46 33.07
N ASP A 366 14.17 -19.04 31.90
CA ASP A 366 12.85 -19.56 31.52
C ASP A 366 12.69 -21.07 31.81
N LYS A 367 13.79 -21.79 32.08
CA LYS A 367 13.84 -23.20 32.42
C LYS A 367 13.01 -24.10 31.49
N PRO A 368 13.21 -24.04 30.15
CA PRO A 368 12.50 -24.88 29.21
C PRO A 368 12.82 -26.36 29.43
N VAL A 369 11.83 -27.22 29.15
CA VAL A 369 12.04 -28.68 29.20
C VAL A 369 12.81 -29.16 27.96
N LYS A 370 12.69 -28.45 26.85
CA LYS A 370 13.36 -28.80 25.58
C LYS A 370 13.77 -27.55 24.81
N VAL A 371 14.97 -27.61 24.21
CA VAL A 371 15.45 -26.60 23.26
C VAL A 371 15.77 -27.32 21.95
N ASN A 372 15.07 -26.94 20.86
CA ASN A 372 15.36 -27.42 19.52
C ASN A 372 16.16 -26.34 18.79
N ILE A 373 17.25 -26.74 18.15
CA ILE A 373 18.14 -25.82 17.43
C ILE A 373 18.24 -26.31 16.00
N ASP A 374 17.92 -25.45 15.04
CA ASP A 374 18.14 -25.74 13.64
C ASP A 374 19.64 -25.65 13.34
N VAL A 375 20.21 -26.78 12.88
CA VAL A 375 21.61 -26.86 12.49
C VAL A 375 21.80 -26.96 10.97
N GLY A 376 20.71 -26.88 10.22
CA GLY A 376 20.73 -26.91 8.76
C GLY A 376 21.43 -25.69 8.18
N GLY A 377 22.54 -25.91 7.45
CA GLY A 377 23.29 -24.84 6.79
C GLY A 377 24.30 -24.08 7.67
N LEU A 378 24.47 -24.50 8.92
CA LEU A 378 25.49 -23.94 9.81
C LEU A 378 26.85 -24.62 9.64
N PRO A 379 27.97 -23.89 9.84
CA PRO A 379 29.29 -24.49 9.89
C PRO A 379 29.41 -25.56 11.00
N PRO A 380 30.22 -26.61 10.82
CA PRO A 380 30.37 -27.71 11.80
C PRO A 380 30.68 -27.26 13.22
N ASN A 381 31.42 -26.19 13.40
CA ASN A 381 31.76 -25.61 14.69
C ASN A 381 30.56 -25.10 15.49
N TYR A 382 29.45 -24.76 14.83
CA TYR A 382 28.18 -24.40 15.48
C TYR A 382 27.56 -25.62 16.16
N CYS A 383 27.52 -26.76 15.48
CA CYS A 383 26.97 -28.01 16.04
C CYS A 383 27.76 -28.49 17.26
N GLU A 384 29.07 -28.41 17.22
CA GLU A 384 29.94 -28.76 18.36
C GLU A 384 29.77 -27.80 19.55
N ALA A 385 29.70 -26.49 19.30
CA ALA A 385 29.50 -25.50 20.35
C ALA A 385 28.18 -25.67 21.09
N PHE A 386 27.10 -26.04 20.39
CA PHE A 386 25.81 -26.33 21.00
C PHE A 386 25.74 -27.72 21.65
N ALA A 387 26.26 -28.77 20.99
CA ALA A 387 26.25 -30.13 21.51
C ALA A 387 27.05 -30.25 22.82
N LEU A 388 28.23 -29.65 22.90
CA LEU A 388 29.08 -29.67 24.08
C LEU A 388 28.52 -28.88 25.27
N ARG A 389 27.68 -27.87 25.04
CA ARG A 389 27.19 -26.98 26.11
C ARG A 389 25.77 -27.24 26.55
N PHE A 390 24.95 -27.95 25.75
CA PHE A 390 23.51 -28.13 26.01
C PHE A 390 23.03 -29.58 25.83
N ALA A 391 23.92 -30.55 25.82
CA ALA A 391 23.64 -31.98 25.53
C ALA A 391 22.46 -32.60 26.31
N ALA A 392 22.12 -32.06 27.48
CA ALA A 392 21.03 -32.56 28.30
C ALA A 392 19.64 -32.02 27.95
N ILE A 393 19.54 -30.89 27.20
CA ILE A 393 18.30 -30.16 26.99
C ILE A 393 18.11 -29.77 25.50
N ALA A 394 19.19 -29.69 24.71
CA ALA A 394 19.16 -29.28 23.31
C ALA A 394 19.22 -30.49 22.38
N PHE A 395 18.32 -30.50 21.40
CA PHE A 395 18.27 -31.49 20.33
C PHE A 395 18.51 -30.79 18.98
N PRO A 396 19.56 -31.20 18.24
CA PRO A 396 19.72 -30.71 16.89
C PRO A 396 18.58 -31.22 16.00
N VAL A 397 17.98 -30.32 15.23
CA VAL A 397 16.98 -30.63 14.21
C VAL A 397 17.60 -30.29 12.88
N SER A 398 17.86 -31.29 12.04
CA SER A 398 18.24 -31.09 10.66
C SER A 398 16.97 -31.02 9.82
N THR A 399 16.73 -29.90 9.16
CA THR A 399 15.76 -29.84 8.05
C THR A 399 16.44 -30.48 6.85
N ALA A 400 16.04 -31.71 6.51
CA ALA A 400 16.41 -32.30 5.22
C ALA A 400 15.92 -31.37 4.10
N ARG A 401 16.81 -30.99 3.18
CA ARG A 401 16.49 -30.26 1.94
C ARG A 401 15.71 -31.13 0.99
#